data_75c3cb86c215d9f4a47b1b6500b756ed
#
_entry.id   75c3cb86c215d9f4a47b1b6500b756ed
#
_cell.length_a   1.000
_cell.length_b   1.000
_cell.length_c   1.000
_cell.angle_alpha   90.00
_cell.angle_beta   90.00
_cell.angle_gamma   90.00
#
_symmetry.space_group_name_H-M   'P 1'
#
loop_
_entity.id
_entity.type
_entity.pdbx_description
1 polymer ?
#
loop_
_entity_poly.entity_id
_entity_poly.type
_entity_poly.pdbx_seq_one_letter_code
_entity_poly.pdbx_strand_id
1 'polypeptide(L)'
;MKVCIIIPVFNEQDFIKKSVESLIDQTIKPAEVIYVNDSSTDNSRNIIKNLTGKHEWIRVIDHKSVQEHIPGGKVIEAFNFGLKNLEIQFDIICKFDGDIILPKNYIEKIIEIFNKKEKVGIAGGNLYILKNRKWVYENIAAKTHVRGPIKAYRAECFNDINALKSSIGWDTVDVLLAQKKGWLVYTDKDLIVKHLKPTGQKYSLNSKMLQGESLYKMRFGFILSILSLLKYSLNNYSISRLFFGLMGYFVSFLKQKKFIVTEQEGVFIRNFRWKVIYAKYLKF
;
A
#
# COMPACT_ATOMS: atom_id res chain seq x y z
N MET A 1 -1.78 -21.96 6.87
CA MET A 1 -1.77 -20.55 7.33
C MET A 1 -3.13 -19.94 7.14
N LYS A 2 -3.67 -19.27 8.16
CA LYS A 2 -4.92 -18.51 8.11
C LYS A 2 -4.66 -17.15 7.50
N VAL A 3 -5.31 -16.84 6.38
CA VAL A 3 -5.18 -15.56 5.68
C VAL A 3 -6.41 -14.72 5.98
N CYS A 4 -6.22 -13.54 6.56
CA CYS A 4 -7.27 -12.52 6.69
C CYS A 4 -6.99 -11.35 5.74
N ILE A 5 -8.06 -10.79 5.17
CA ILE A 5 -7.95 -9.72 4.18
C ILE A 5 -8.84 -8.56 4.60
N ILE A 6 -8.31 -7.35 4.57
CA ILE A 6 -9.06 -6.12 4.82
C ILE A 6 -9.00 -5.26 3.57
N ILE A 7 -10.17 -4.82 3.11
CA ILE A 7 -10.34 -4.05 1.88
C ILE A 7 -11.11 -2.77 2.21
N PRO A 8 -10.42 -1.64 2.42
CA PRO A 8 -11.05 -0.33 2.49
C PRO A 8 -11.72 0.03 1.17
N VAL A 9 -12.95 0.55 1.23
CA VAL A 9 -13.74 0.91 0.05
C VAL A 9 -14.33 2.32 0.22
N PHE A 10 -14.11 3.18 -0.77
CA PHE A 10 -14.74 4.49 -0.86
C PHE A 10 -15.04 4.83 -2.33
N ASN A 11 -16.33 4.80 -2.71
CA ASN A 11 -16.82 5.14 -4.06
C ASN A 11 -16.10 4.36 -5.18
N GLU A 12 -16.26 3.02 -5.18
CA GLU A 12 -15.65 2.10 -6.15
C GLU A 12 -16.69 1.29 -6.95
N GLN A 13 -17.96 1.80 -7.10
CA GLN A 13 -19.05 1.08 -7.75
C GLN A 13 -18.72 0.55 -9.14
N ASP A 14 -17.85 1.25 -9.89
CA ASP A 14 -17.49 0.90 -11.27
C ASP A 14 -16.51 -0.30 -11.34
N PHE A 15 -15.80 -0.57 -10.25
CA PHE A 15 -14.70 -1.54 -10.21
C PHE A 15 -14.93 -2.68 -9.22
N ILE A 16 -15.62 -2.41 -8.11
CA ILE A 16 -15.72 -3.30 -6.96
C ILE A 16 -16.30 -4.68 -7.31
N LYS A 17 -17.24 -4.77 -8.25
CA LYS A 17 -17.82 -6.05 -8.69
C LYS A 17 -16.74 -7.02 -9.13
N LYS A 18 -15.86 -6.61 -10.05
CA LYS A 18 -14.78 -7.46 -10.58
C LYS A 18 -13.76 -7.83 -9.51
N SER A 19 -13.50 -6.94 -8.57
CA SER A 19 -12.63 -7.19 -7.44
C SER A 19 -13.20 -8.29 -6.54
N VAL A 20 -14.46 -8.16 -6.12
CA VAL A 20 -15.16 -9.16 -5.28
C VAL A 20 -15.20 -10.52 -5.98
N GLU A 21 -15.60 -10.57 -7.26
CA GLU A 21 -15.66 -11.81 -8.04
C GLU A 21 -14.28 -12.49 -8.09
N SER A 22 -13.20 -11.74 -8.31
CA SER A 22 -11.84 -12.30 -8.37
C SER A 22 -11.37 -12.87 -7.03
N LEU A 23 -11.88 -12.34 -5.91
CA LEU A 23 -11.59 -12.86 -4.58
C LEU A 23 -12.43 -14.12 -4.27
N ILE A 24 -13.68 -14.13 -4.69
CA ILE A 24 -14.55 -15.31 -4.57
C ILE A 24 -13.99 -16.49 -5.38
N ASP A 25 -13.35 -16.21 -6.52
CA ASP A 25 -12.79 -17.22 -7.43
C ASP A 25 -11.41 -17.77 -7.03
N GLN A 26 -10.86 -17.37 -5.86
CA GLN A 26 -9.56 -17.88 -5.42
C GLN A 26 -9.56 -19.39 -5.22
N THR A 27 -8.44 -20.07 -5.58
CA THR A 27 -8.24 -21.53 -5.37
C THR A 27 -8.25 -21.89 -3.89
N ILE A 28 -7.61 -21.06 -3.05
CA ILE A 28 -7.65 -21.17 -1.59
C ILE A 28 -8.44 -19.97 -1.06
N LYS A 29 -9.52 -20.24 -0.32
CA LYS A 29 -10.31 -19.18 0.29
C LYS A 29 -9.59 -18.60 1.51
N PRO A 30 -9.63 -17.28 1.71
CA PRO A 30 -9.20 -16.66 2.97
C PRO A 30 -10.04 -17.18 4.14
N ALA A 31 -9.48 -17.10 5.34
CA ALA A 31 -10.21 -17.46 6.57
C ALA A 31 -11.27 -16.39 6.89
N GLU A 32 -10.96 -15.11 6.62
CA GLU A 32 -11.89 -14.01 6.80
C GLU A 32 -11.54 -12.84 5.87
N VAL A 33 -12.57 -12.21 5.30
CA VAL A 33 -12.44 -10.97 4.52
C VAL A 33 -13.37 -9.91 5.06
N ILE A 34 -12.85 -8.73 5.32
CA ILE A 34 -13.64 -7.57 5.73
C ILE A 34 -13.54 -6.47 4.67
N TYR A 35 -14.65 -6.16 4.03
CA TYR A 35 -14.82 -4.93 3.29
C TYR A 35 -15.22 -3.82 4.24
N VAL A 36 -14.43 -2.77 4.34
CA VAL A 36 -14.69 -1.60 5.17
C VAL A 36 -15.21 -0.49 4.28
N ASN A 37 -16.52 -0.28 4.30
CA ASN A 37 -17.17 0.82 3.59
C ASN A 37 -16.94 2.13 4.34
N ASP A 38 -16.02 2.96 3.86
CA ASP A 38 -15.66 4.23 4.49
C ASP A 38 -16.53 5.37 3.96
N SER A 39 -17.82 5.34 4.33
CA SER A 39 -18.81 6.38 3.98
C SER A 39 -19.00 6.57 2.47
N SER A 40 -19.01 5.49 1.67
CA SER A 40 -19.34 5.59 0.24
C SER A 40 -20.72 6.19 0.01
N THR A 41 -20.83 7.08 -0.95
CA THR A 41 -22.07 7.75 -1.37
C THR A 41 -22.68 7.15 -2.63
N ASP A 42 -21.95 6.22 -3.28
CA ASP A 42 -22.35 5.48 -4.45
C ASP A 42 -22.91 4.08 -4.09
N ASN A 43 -23.12 3.23 -5.08
CA ASN A 43 -23.70 1.90 -4.89
C ASN A 43 -22.67 0.82 -4.45
N SER A 44 -21.43 1.17 -4.12
CA SER A 44 -20.35 0.21 -3.77
C SER A 44 -20.78 -0.77 -2.69
N ARG A 45 -21.35 -0.26 -1.59
CA ARG A 45 -21.78 -1.06 -0.44
C ARG A 45 -22.81 -2.14 -0.81
N ASN A 46 -23.82 -1.76 -1.61
CA ASN A 46 -24.89 -2.68 -2.02
C ASN A 46 -24.37 -3.73 -2.98
N ILE A 47 -23.48 -3.36 -3.91
CA ILE A 47 -22.84 -4.30 -4.83
C ILE A 47 -22.09 -5.38 -4.03
N ILE A 48 -21.28 -4.98 -3.05
CA ILE A 48 -20.54 -5.94 -2.22
C ILE A 48 -21.52 -6.86 -1.48
N LYS A 49 -22.51 -6.32 -0.76
CA LYS A 49 -23.49 -7.11 -0.02
C LYS A 49 -24.21 -8.13 -0.88
N ASN A 50 -24.63 -7.74 -2.07
CA ASN A 50 -25.36 -8.63 -2.99
C ASN A 50 -24.48 -9.78 -3.50
N LEU A 51 -23.19 -9.54 -3.73
CA LEU A 51 -22.25 -10.57 -4.22
C LEU A 51 -21.77 -11.50 -3.08
N THR A 52 -21.66 -10.98 -1.88
CA THR A 52 -21.04 -11.70 -0.76
C THR A 52 -22.03 -12.36 0.18
N GLY A 53 -23.32 -12.11 0.07
CA GLY A 53 -24.35 -12.57 1.00
C GLY A 53 -24.48 -14.09 1.15
N LYS A 54 -23.86 -14.90 0.28
CA LYS A 54 -23.77 -16.37 0.35
C LYS A 54 -22.43 -16.88 0.89
N HIS A 55 -21.52 -15.98 1.27
CA HIS A 55 -20.15 -16.31 1.67
C HIS A 55 -19.91 -15.88 3.10
N GLU A 56 -20.07 -16.78 4.07
CA GLU A 56 -19.93 -16.51 5.51
C GLU A 56 -18.54 -15.95 5.91
N TRP A 57 -17.51 -16.27 5.12
CA TRP A 57 -16.15 -15.77 5.34
C TRP A 57 -15.92 -14.33 4.85
N ILE A 58 -16.95 -13.65 4.26
CA ILE A 58 -16.87 -12.27 3.79
C ILE A 58 -17.88 -11.41 4.55
N ARG A 59 -17.39 -10.38 5.19
CA ARG A 59 -18.22 -9.39 5.91
C ARG A 59 -18.05 -7.99 5.32
N VAL A 60 -19.13 -7.20 5.44
CA VAL A 60 -19.12 -5.78 5.09
C VAL A 60 -19.46 -4.98 6.33
N ILE A 61 -18.58 -4.09 6.74
CA ILE A 61 -18.77 -3.22 7.88
C ILE A 61 -18.71 -1.75 7.45
N ASP A 62 -19.46 -0.90 8.10
CA ASP A 62 -19.49 0.53 7.84
C ASP A 62 -18.55 1.27 8.79
N HIS A 63 -17.74 2.17 8.24
CA HIS A 63 -16.86 3.07 8.97
C HIS A 63 -17.18 4.52 8.57
N LYS A 64 -17.08 5.42 9.53
CA LYS A 64 -17.15 6.86 9.27
C LYS A 64 -15.79 7.47 9.60
N SER A 65 -14.98 7.69 8.58
CA SER A 65 -13.73 8.44 8.79
C SER A 65 -14.02 9.87 9.22
N VAL A 66 -13.15 10.42 10.04
CA VAL A 66 -13.20 11.84 10.42
C VAL A 66 -13.10 12.70 9.16
N GLN A 67 -13.86 13.81 9.09
CA GLN A 67 -14.01 14.62 7.86
C GLN A 67 -12.70 15.23 7.32
N GLU A 68 -11.64 15.30 8.11
CA GLU A 68 -10.36 15.81 7.63
C GLU A 68 -9.75 14.89 6.56
N HIS A 69 -9.55 15.44 5.38
CA HIS A 69 -8.94 14.72 4.27
C HIS A 69 -7.44 14.56 4.50
N ILE A 70 -7.03 13.43 5.10
CA ILE A 70 -5.63 13.04 5.24
C ILE A 70 -5.28 12.08 4.08
N PRO A 71 -4.60 12.55 3.03
CA PRO A 71 -4.22 11.69 1.92
C PRO A 71 -3.38 10.49 2.38
N GLY A 72 -3.77 9.29 1.97
CA GLY A 72 -3.15 8.03 2.42
C GLY A 72 -3.47 7.64 3.86
N GLY A 73 -3.98 8.55 4.69
CA GLY A 73 -4.36 8.28 6.08
C GLY A 73 -5.68 7.53 6.16
N LYS A 74 -6.74 8.03 5.49
CA LYS A 74 -8.09 7.45 5.56
C LYS A 74 -8.14 5.96 5.19
N VAL A 75 -7.42 5.56 4.14
CA VAL A 75 -7.36 4.16 3.74
C VAL A 75 -6.78 3.26 4.84
N ILE A 76 -5.82 3.78 5.61
CA ILE A 76 -5.23 3.04 6.74
C ILE A 76 -6.10 3.12 7.99
N GLU A 77 -6.83 4.21 8.21
CA GLU A 77 -7.84 4.29 9.28
C GLU A 77 -8.94 3.27 9.08
N ALA A 78 -9.49 3.18 7.86
CA ALA A 78 -10.46 2.16 7.50
C ALA A 78 -9.87 0.73 7.61
N PHE A 79 -8.62 0.52 7.17
CA PHE A 79 -7.92 -0.75 7.36
C PHE A 79 -7.79 -1.10 8.85
N ASN A 80 -7.33 -0.16 9.69
CA ASN A 80 -7.16 -0.39 11.13
C ASN A 80 -8.52 -0.61 11.83
N PHE A 81 -9.59 0.00 11.34
CA PHE A 81 -10.94 -0.29 11.80
C PHE A 81 -11.35 -1.72 11.46
N GLY A 82 -11.11 -2.17 10.22
CA GLY A 82 -11.32 -3.57 9.83
C GLY A 82 -10.49 -4.54 10.66
N LEU A 83 -9.22 -4.22 10.92
CA LEU A 83 -8.31 -5.04 11.73
C LEU A 83 -8.84 -5.29 13.15
N LYS A 84 -9.44 -4.27 13.78
CA LYS A 84 -10.05 -4.37 15.11
C LYS A 84 -11.32 -5.21 15.13
N ASN A 85 -11.95 -5.41 13.98
CA ASN A 85 -13.19 -6.16 13.81
C ASN A 85 -12.98 -7.57 13.25
N LEU A 86 -11.72 -8.02 13.10
CA LEU A 86 -11.43 -9.42 12.76
C LEU A 86 -11.84 -10.33 13.91
N GLU A 87 -12.50 -11.43 13.57
CA GLU A 87 -12.93 -12.47 14.51
C GLU A 87 -11.94 -13.64 14.56
N ILE A 88 -11.09 -13.75 13.56
CA ILE A 88 -10.14 -14.85 13.41
C ILE A 88 -8.71 -14.36 13.61
N GLN A 89 -7.92 -15.07 14.39
CA GLN A 89 -6.47 -14.85 14.44
C GLN A 89 -5.85 -15.27 13.10
N PHE A 90 -4.94 -14.44 12.59
CA PHE A 90 -4.31 -14.64 11.30
C PHE A 90 -2.83 -14.99 11.41
N ASP A 91 -2.35 -15.80 10.46
CA ASP A 91 -0.93 -16.00 10.19
C ASP A 91 -0.45 -14.98 9.13
N ILE A 92 -1.37 -14.58 8.24
CA ILE A 92 -1.13 -13.61 7.17
C ILE A 92 -2.26 -12.58 7.18
N ILE A 93 -1.90 -11.29 7.23
CA ILE A 93 -2.84 -10.18 7.04
C ILE A 93 -2.58 -9.49 5.70
N CYS A 94 -3.63 -9.32 4.91
CA CYS A 94 -3.55 -8.62 3.62
C CYS A 94 -4.28 -7.28 3.66
N LYS A 95 -3.67 -6.25 3.10
CA LYS A 95 -4.32 -4.99 2.76
C LYS A 95 -4.46 -4.93 1.24
N PHE A 96 -5.70 -5.03 0.75
CA PHE A 96 -6.00 -4.91 -0.67
C PHE A 96 -6.87 -3.70 -0.96
N ASP A 97 -6.79 -3.19 -2.20
CA ASP A 97 -7.69 -2.13 -2.67
C ASP A 97 -8.93 -2.74 -3.36
N GLY A 98 -10.02 -1.97 -3.43
CA GLY A 98 -11.30 -2.43 -3.98
C GLY A 98 -11.36 -2.43 -5.52
N ASP A 99 -10.32 -1.97 -6.20
CA ASP A 99 -10.24 -1.79 -7.65
C ASP A 99 -9.20 -2.70 -8.33
N ILE A 100 -8.90 -3.85 -7.72
CA ILE A 100 -7.95 -4.83 -8.24
C ILE A 100 -8.65 -6.13 -8.66
N ILE A 101 -8.08 -6.82 -9.66
CA ILE A 101 -8.46 -8.20 -10.00
C ILE A 101 -7.26 -9.10 -9.72
N LEU A 102 -7.43 -10.01 -8.78
CA LEU A 102 -6.43 -11.00 -8.41
C LEU A 102 -6.43 -12.18 -9.42
N PRO A 103 -5.28 -12.77 -9.76
CA PRO A 103 -5.26 -14.08 -10.42
C PRO A 103 -5.81 -15.16 -9.48
N LYS A 104 -6.42 -16.21 -10.03
CA LYS A 104 -7.14 -17.24 -9.25
C LYS A 104 -6.30 -17.91 -8.14
N ASN A 105 -5.00 -18.00 -8.33
CA ASN A 105 -4.07 -18.63 -7.40
C ASN A 105 -3.29 -17.64 -6.52
N TYR A 106 -3.78 -16.38 -6.38
CA TYR A 106 -3.02 -15.34 -5.66
C TYR A 106 -2.79 -15.71 -4.20
N ILE A 107 -3.86 -16.09 -3.49
CA ILE A 107 -3.78 -16.45 -2.05
C ILE A 107 -2.91 -17.68 -1.85
N GLU A 108 -3.07 -18.69 -2.70
CA GLU A 108 -2.24 -19.91 -2.69
C GLU A 108 -0.75 -19.56 -2.83
N LYS A 109 -0.40 -18.72 -3.79
CA LYS A 109 0.99 -18.29 -4.02
C LYS A 109 1.55 -17.47 -2.86
N ILE A 110 0.76 -16.60 -2.25
CA ILE A 110 1.17 -15.85 -1.05
C ILE A 110 1.47 -16.82 0.10
N ILE A 111 0.62 -17.83 0.33
CA ILE A 111 0.87 -18.86 1.35
C ILE A 111 2.15 -19.64 1.04
N GLU A 112 2.35 -20.05 -0.22
CA GLU A 112 3.57 -20.77 -0.63
C GLU A 112 4.85 -19.94 -0.38
N ILE A 113 4.82 -18.62 -0.70
CA ILE A 113 5.95 -17.73 -0.47
C ILE A 113 6.31 -17.70 1.02
N PHE A 114 5.33 -17.51 1.89
CA PHE A 114 5.57 -17.44 3.32
C PHE A 114 5.99 -18.79 3.93
N ASN A 115 5.48 -19.90 3.43
CA ASN A 115 5.90 -21.24 3.86
C ASN A 115 7.37 -21.55 3.45
N LYS A 116 7.74 -21.18 2.21
CA LYS A 116 9.09 -21.47 1.68
C LYS A 116 10.16 -20.51 2.15
N LYS A 117 9.80 -19.30 2.60
CA LYS A 117 10.73 -18.19 2.88
C LYS A 117 10.41 -17.55 4.24
N GLU A 118 10.91 -18.13 5.31
CA GLU A 118 10.64 -17.70 6.69
C GLU A 118 10.99 -16.23 6.96
N LYS A 119 12.09 -15.72 6.37
CA LYS A 119 12.52 -14.33 6.53
C LYS A 119 11.70 -13.31 5.73
N VAL A 120 10.79 -13.74 4.86
CA VAL A 120 9.91 -12.83 4.14
C VAL A 120 8.81 -12.35 5.08
N GLY A 121 8.77 -11.06 5.32
CA GLY A 121 7.76 -10.40 6.14
C GLY A 121 6.66 -9.73 5.33
N ILE A 122 6.98 -9.27 4.11
CA ILE A 122 6.02 -8.62 3.19
C ILE A 122 6.13 -9.29 1.82
N ALA A 123 4.99 -9.70 1.26
CA ALA A 123 4.92 -10.31 -0.06
C ALA A 123 3.78 -9.72 -0.91
N GLY A 124 3.90 -9.86 -2.24
CA GLY A 124 2.86 -9.49 -3.20
C GLY A 124 3.30 -9.73 -4.64
N GLY A 125 2.41 -9.43 -5.57
CA GLY A 125 2.68 -9.49 -7.01
C GLY A 125 3.06 -8.13 -7.61
N ASN A 126 2.83 -8.00 -8.91
CA ASN A 126 3.01 -6.77 -9.68
C ASN A 126 1.66 -6.27 -10.21
N LEU A 127 1.47 -4.94 -10.18
CA LEU A 127 0.28 -4.29 -10.70
C LEU A 127 0.40 -3.99 -12.19
N TYR A 128 -0.64 -4.30 -12.93
CA TYR A 128 -0.77 -4.03 -14.36
C TYR A 128 -2.02 -3.21 -14.62
N ILE A 129 -1.92 -2.21 -15.47
CA ILE A 129 -3.01 -1.33 -15.90
C ILE A 129 -3.36 -1.56 -17.37
N LEU A 130 -4.60 -1.30 -17.73
CA LEU A 130 -5.05 -1.41 -19.13
C LEU A 130 -4.65 -0.15 -19.90
N LYS A 131 -3.79 -0.30 -20.92
CA LYS A 131 -3.42 0.76 -21.88
C LYS A 131 -3.56 0.20 -23.30
N ASN A 132 -4.26 0.92 -24.18
CA ASN A 132 -4.44 0.51 -25.57
C ASN A 132 -4.90 -0.96 -25.70
N ARG A 133 -5.88 -1.39 -24.88
CA ARG A 133 -6.43 -2.76 -24.82
C ARG A 133 -5.42 -3.85 -24.42
N LYS A 134 -4.25 -3.49 -23.90
CA LYS A 134 -3.22 -4.42 -23.38
C LYS A 134 -2.94 -4.14 -21.93
N TRP A 135 -2.75 -5.20 -21.14
CA TRP A 135 -2.29 -5.08 -19.75
C TRP A 135 -0.78 -4.84 -19.73
N VAL A 136 -0.36 -3.71 -19.20
CA VAL A 136 1.06 -3.31 -19.11
C VAL A 136 1.42 -3.06 -17.65
N TYR A 137 2.66 -3.34 -17.29
CA TYR A 137 3.17 -3.08 -15.95
C TYR A 137 2.97 -1.60 -15.56
N GLU A 138 2.40 -1.36 -14.38
CA GLU A 138 2.20 -0.01 -13.84
C GLU A 138 3.53 0.53 -13.27
N ASN A 139 4.35 1.15 -14.13
CA ASN A 139 5.72 1.57 -13.85
C ASN A 139 5.80 2.83 -12.95
N ILE A 140 5.32 2.71 -11.69
CA ILE A 140 5.38 3.79 -10.68
C ILE A 140 6.47 3.50 -9.63
N ALA A 141 6.74 2.22 -9.37
CA ALA A 141 7.74 1.77 -8.40
C ALA A 141 8.63 0.68 -9.01
N ALA A 142 9.77 0.39 -8.39
CA ALA A 142 10.59 -0.75 -8.79
C ALA A 142 9.80 -2.07 -8.69
N LYS A 143 10.04 -3.00 -9.62
CA LYS A 143 9.37 -4.32 -9.62
C LYS A 143 9.63 -5.16 -8.37
N THR A 144 10.63 -4.80 -7.59
CA THR A 144 10.96 -5.43 -6.30
C THR A 144 10.23 -4.79 -5.10
N HIS A 145 9.40 -3.77 -5.35
CA HIS A 145 8.62 -3.10 -4.32
C HIS A 145 7.16 -3.57 -4.37
N VAL A 146 6.70 -4.22 -3.30
CA VAL A 146 5.28 -4.57 -3.16
C VAL A 146 4.48 -3.30 -2.91
N ARG A 147 3.54 -3.03 -3.79
CA ARG A 147 2.74 -1.80 -3.76
C ARG A 147 1.55 -1.89 -2.81
N GLY A 148 1.12 -0.74 -2.30
CA GLY A 148 0.03 -0.59 -1.34
C GLY A 148 -1.26 -1.36 -1.65
N PRO A 149 -1.74 -1.41 -2.92
CA PRO A 149 -2.98 -2.12 -3.27
C PRO A 149 -2.98 -3.64 -3.05
N ILE A 150 -1.81 -4.28 -2.89
CA ILE A 150 -1.67 -5.75 -2.94
C ILE A 150 -0.72 -6.33 -1.88
N LYS A 151 -0.60 -5.68 -0.73
CA LYS A 151 0.35 -6.11 0.31
C LYS A 151 -0.20 -7.23 1.18
N ALA A 152 0.60 -8.28 1.32
CA ALA A 152 0.42 -9.34 2.31
C ALA A 152 1.57 -9.29 3.31
N TYR A 153 1.25 -9.40 4.60
CA TYR A 153 2.21 -9.36 5.70
C TYR A 153 2.13 -10.66 6.50
N ARG A 154 3.28 -11.21 6.84
CA ARG A 154 3.40 -12.22 7.89
C ARG A 154 2.99 -11.59 9.23
N ALA A 155 2.25 -12.29 10.08
CA ALA A 155 1.74 -11.76 11.35
C ALA A 155 2.85 -11.21 12.25
N GLU A 156 3.96 -11.92 12.37
CA GLU A 156 5.11 -11.50 13.16
C GLU A 156 5.72 -10.20 12.63
N CYS A 157 5.89 -10.10 11.31
CA CYS A 157 6.39 -8.87 10.68
C CYS A 157 5.44 -7.69 10.91
N PHE A 158 4.13 -7.92 10.75
CA PHE A 158 3.10 -6.91 10.96
C PHE A 158 3.11 -6.37 12.39
N ASN A 159 3.29 -7.26 13.37
CA ASN A 159 3.43 -6.90 14.79
C ASN A 159 4.73 -6.14 15.05
N ASP A 160 5.87 -6.58 14.49
CA ASP A 160 7.18 -5.95 14.66
C ASP A 160 7.25 -4.51 14.16
N ILE A 161 6.48 -4.19 13.10
CA ILE A 161 6.37 -2.82 12.57
C ILE A 161 5.30 -1.97 13.27
N ASN A 162 4.62 -2.53 14.27
CA ASN A 162 3.49 -1.92 14.99
C ASN A 162 2.37 -1.45 14.04
N ALA A 163 1.90 -2.35 13.20
CA ALA A 163 0.84 -2.16 12.21
C ALA A 163 1.14 -1.03 11.20
N LEU A 164 0.13 -0.70 10.38
CA LEU A 164 0.26 0.34 9.35
C LEU A 164 0.07 1.74 9.95
N LYS A 165 0.91 2.68 9.53
CA LYS A 165 0.86 4.07 10.01
C LYS A 165 -0.12 4.88 9.16
N SER A 166 -1.14 5.47 9.80
CA SER A 166 -2.14 6.30 9.11
C SER A 166 -1.53 7.65 8.68
N SER A 167 -0.85 7.63 7.53
CA SER A 167 -0.25 8.83 6.94
C SER A 167 0.05 8.63 5.46
N ILE A 168 0.33 9.73 4.75
CA ILE A 168 0.92 9.64 3.42
C ILE A 168 2.29 8.96 3.48
N GLY A 169 2.59 8.09 2.51
CA GLY A 169 3.85 7.35 2.45
C GLY A 169 3.89 6.09 3.32
N TRP A 170 2.75 5.70 3.91
CA TRP A 170 2.62 4.50 4.73
C TRP A 170 3.18 3.24 4.06
N ASP A 171 2.96 3.09 2.75
CA ASP A 171 3.37 1.95 1.93
C ASP A 171 4.88 1.89 1.64
N THR A 172 5.60 2.94 1.98
CA THR A 172 7.07 2.99 1.98
C THR A 172 7.62 2.79 3.39
N VAL A 173 6.94 3.37 4.38
CA VAL A 173 7.34 3.27 5.79
C VAL A 173 7.29 1.84 6.28
N ASP A 174 6.21 1.11 6.00
CA ASP A 174 6.07 -0.28 6.41
C ASP A 174 7.22 -1.17 5.90
N VAL A 175 7.62 -1.00 4.63
CA VAL A 175 8.77 -1.69 4.03
C VAL A 175 10.07 -1.34 4.75
N LEU A 176 10.31 -0.06 5.03
CA LEU A 176 11.53 0.37 5.69
C LEU A 176 11.60 -0.11 7.15
N LEU A 177 10.46 -0.12 7.86
CA LEU A 177 10.38 -0.64 9.22
C LEU A 177 10.56 -2.16 9.24
N ALA A 178 9.96 -2.90 8.31
CA ALA A 178 10.19 -4.33 8.15
C ALA A 178 11.67 -4.64 7.91
N GLN A 179 12.33 -3.91 7.02
CA GLN A 179 13.76 -4.05 6.76
C GLN A 179 14.62 -3.70 7.98
N LYS A 180 14.23 -2.69 8.78
CA LYS A 180 14.89 -2.37 10.06
C LYS A 180 14.86 -3.54 11.04
N LYS A 181 13.78 -4.32 11.01
CA LYS A 181 13.58 -5.52 11.85
C LYS A 181 14.20 -6.79 11.25
N GLY A 182 14.88 -6.69 10.10
CA GLY A 182 15.54 -7.81 9.42
C GLY A 182 14.63 -8.62 8.48
N TRP A 183 13.38 -8.20 8.29
CA TRP A 183 12.47 -8.84 7.37
C TRP A 183 12.81 -8.53 5.91
N LEU A 184 12.59 -9.53 5.04
CA LEU A 184 12.71 -9.38 3.60
C LEU A 184 11.35 -9.00 2.98
N VAL A 185 11.42 -8.25 1.88
CA VAL A 185 10.27 -7.95 1.04
C VAL A 185 10.40 -8.73 -0.26
N TYR A 186 9.37 -9.47 -0.63
CA TYR A 186 9.39 -10.33 -1.80
C TYR A 186 8.26 -10.00 -2.77
N THR A 187 8.61 -9.73 -4.00
CA THR A 187 7.64 -9.52 -5.09
C THR A 187 7.73 -10.69 -6.06
N ASP A 188 6.64 -11.42 -6.20
CA ASP A 188 6.54 -12.47 -7.20
C ASP A 188 6.18 -11.83 -8.56
N LYS A 189 7.10 -11.97 -9.52
CA LYS A 189 6.95 -11.37 -10.87
C LYS A 189 5.86 -12.03 -11.71
N ASP A 190 5.52 -13.27 -11.38
CA ASP A 190 4.54 -14.07 -12.12
C ASP A 190 3.11 -13.88 -11.57
N LEU A 191 2.97 -13.26 -10.39
CA LEU A 191 1.70 -12.82 -9.83
C LEU A 191 1.28 -11.48 -10.43
N ILE A 192 0.58 -11.54 -11.56
CA ILE A 192 0.06 -10.37 -12.28
C ILE A 192 -1.31 -10.00 -11.71
N VAL A 193 -1.39 -8.85 -11.04
CA VAL A 193 -2.65 -8.28 -10.54
C VAL A 193 -3.09 -7.14 -11.46
N LYS A 194 -4.34 -7.17 -11.92
CA LYS A 194 -4.90 -6.12 -12.76
C LYS A 194 -5.44 -4.99 -11.88
N HIS A 195 -4.96 -3.79 -12.12
CA HIS A 195 -5.38 -2.57 -11.41
C HIS A 195 -6.33 -1.80 -12.33
N LEU A 196 -7.59 -1.69 -11.94
CA LEU A 196 -8.66 -1.16 -12.79
C LEU A 196 -8.62 0.37 -12.89
N LYS A 197 -8.12 1.02 -11.84
CA LYS A 197 -8.01 2.48 -11.73
C LYS A 197 -6.54 2.86 -11.57
N PRO A 198 -5.86 3.28 -12.66
CA PRO A 198 -4.44 3.62 -12.60
C PRO A 198 -4.13 4.64 -11.50
N THR A 199 -3.08 4.38 -10.73
CA THR A 199 -2.67 5.24 -9.64
C THR A 199 -2.38 6.65 -10.15
N GLY A 200 -2.96 7.65 -9.50
CA GLY A 200 -2.61 9.05 -9.77
C GLY A 200 -3.27 9.70 -10.96
N GLN A 201 -4.38 9.17 -11.48
CA GLN A 201 -5.18 9.82 -12.54
C GLN A 201 -5.63 11.26 -12.18
N LYS A 202 -5.71 11.62 -10.90
CA LYS A 202 -6.04 12.97 -10.40
C LYS A 202 -4.82 13.66 -9.78
N TYR A 203 -3.69 13.72 -10.48
CA TYR A 203 -2.54 14.47 -10.00
C TYR A 203 -2.80 15.99 -10.07
N SER A 204 -3.35 16.53 -9.00
CA SER A 204 -3.41 17.96 -8.72
C SER A 204 -2.05 18.48 -8.22
N LEU A 205 -1.84 19.79 -8.21
CA LEU A 205 -0.66 20.41 -7.60
C LEU A 205 -0.46 19.94 -6.15
N ASN A 206 -1.57 19.76 -5.41
CA ASN A 206 -1.55 19.21 -4.05
C ASN A 206 -0.88 17.85 -3.96
N SER A 207 -1.09 16.94 -4.92
CA SER A 207 -0.47 15.60 -4.87
C SER A 207 1.05 15.64 -5.01
N LYS A 208 1.60 16.62 -5.74
CA LYS A 208 3.06 16.83 -5.86
C LYS A 208 3.65 17.33 -4.55
N MET A 209 2.97 18.24 -3.85
CA MET A 209 3.37 18.71 -2.51
C MET A 209 3.33 17.57 -1.47
N LEU A 210 2.32 16.72 -1.53
CA LEU A 210 2.18 15.59 -0.62
C LEU A 210 3.37 14.62 -0.66
N GLN A 211 4.06 14.53 -1.79
CA GLN A 211 5.27 13.71 -1.88
C GLN A 211 6.41 14.29 -1.02
N GLY A 212 6.62 15.60 -1.07
CA GLY A 212 7.59 16.27 -0.19
C GLY A 212 7.20 16.18 1.29
N GLU A 213 5.91 16.34 1.60
CA GLU A 213 5.39 16.12 2.95
C GLU A 213 5.69 14.70 3.46
N SER A 214 5.50 13.68 2.63
CA SER A 214 5.78 12.28 3.01
C SER A 214 7.26 12.09 3.36
N LEU A 215 8.18 12.66 2.57
CA LEU A 215 9.62 12.59 2.84
C LEU A 215 9.99 13.29 4.16
N TYR A 216 9.38 14.45 4.44
CA TYR A 216 9.54 15.13 5.72
C TYR A 216 9.06 14.24 6.87
N LYS A 217 7.83 13.75 6.80
CA LYS A 217 7.22 12.91 7.85
C LYS A 217 7.99 11.61 8.10
N MET A 218 8.63 11.05 7.08
CA MET A 218 9.52 9.87 7.18
C MET A 218 10.93 10.19 7.70
N ARG A 219 11.23 11.43 8.09
CA ARG A 219 12.56 11.86 8.57
C ARG A 219 13.71 11.57 7.58
N PHE A 220 13.46 11.70 6.27
CA PHE A 220 14.50 11.49 5.26
C PHE A 220 15.66 12.49 5.39
N GLY A 221 15.41 13.67 5.96
CA GLY A 221 16.35 14.78 5.94
C GLY A 221 16.36 15.50 4.59
N PHE A 222 16.92 16.69 4.57
CA PHE A 222 16.79 17.59 3.41
C PHE A 222 17.50 17.05 2.16
N ILE A 223 18.76 16.63 2.28
CA ILE A 223 19.59 16.18 1.15
C ILE A 223 18.97 14.96 0.46
N LEU A 224 18.61 13.92 1.23
CA LEU A 224 17.97 12.72 0.66
C LEU A 224 16.61 13.03 0.04
N SER A 225 15.88 14.01 0.59
CA SER A 225 14.62 14.46 0.01
C SER A 225 14.82 15.12 -1.34
N ILE A 226 15.83 15.99 -1.49
CA ILE A 226 16.19 16.60 -2.79
C ILE A 226 16.53 15.49 -3.80
N LEU A 227 17.43 14.56 -3.44
CA LEU A 227 17.84 13.47 -4.33
C LEU A 227 16.67 12.59 -4.76
N SER A 228 15.76 12.30 -3.82
CA SER A 228 14.56 11.50 -4.09
C SER A 228 13.59 12.21 -5.02
N LEU A 229 13.34 13.49 -4.80
CA LEU A 229 12.46 14.33 -5.62
C LEU A 229 13.06 14.58 -7.01
N LEU A 230 14.37 14.79 -7.10
CA LEU A 230 15.07 14.95 -8.38
C LEU A 230 14.95 13.68 -9.22
N LYS A 231 15.26 12.51 -8.65
CA LYS A 231 15.08 11.22 -9.32
C LYS A 231 13.64 11.02 -9.80
N TYR A 232 12.66 11.35 -8.96
CA TYR A 232 11.24 11.22 -9.30
C TYR A 232 10.83 12.19 -10.42
N SER A 233 11.35 13.41 -10.39
CA SER A 233 11.16 14.43 -11.42
C SER A 233 11.70 13.97 -12.77
N LEU A 234 12.93 13.46 -12.79
CA LEU A 234 13.59 12.94 -14.00
C LEU A 234 12.83 11.73 -14.58
N ASN A 235 12.46 10.77 -13.75
CA ASN A 235 11.71 9.57 -14.19
C ASN A 235 10.32 9.89 -14.79
N ASN A 236 9.74 11.04 -14.45
CA ASN A 236 8.43 11.47 -14.93
C ASN A 236 8.50 12.66 -15.92
N TYR A 237 9.70 13.06 -16.34
CA TYR A 237 9.91 14.21 -17.23
C TYR A 237 9.17 15.45 -16.78
N SER A 238 9.18 15.77 -15.47
CA SER A 238 8.34 16.85 -14.90
C SER A 238 9.06 17.61 -13.79
N ILE A 239 9.70 18.74 -14.17
CA ILE A 239 10.41 19.61 -13.24
C ILE A 239 9.49 20.19 -12.14
N SER A 240 8.20 20.37 -12.46
CA SER A 240 7.21 20.83 -11.49
C SER A 240 7.07 19.91 -10.28
N ARG A 241 7.35 18.60 -10.43
CA ARG A 241 7.35 17.63 -9.31
C ARG A 241 8.47 17.91 -8.32
N LEU A 242 9.65 18.32 -8.81
CA LEU A 242 10.75 18.74 -7.94
C LEU A 242 10.37 20.00 -7.15
N PHE A 243 9.92 21.04 -7.85
CA PHE A 243 9.57 22.31 -7.23
C PHE A 243 8.46 22.17 -6.17
N PHE A 244 7.31 21.59 -6.55
CA PHE A 244 6.20 21.42 -5.61
C PHE A 244 6.51 20.40 -4.52
N GLY A 245 7.31 19.37 -4.81
CA GLY A 245 7.80 18.44 -3.80
C GLY A 245 8.66 19.12 -2.74
N LEU A 246 9.62 19.96 -3.15
CA LEU A 246 10.43 20.75 -2.22
C LEU A 246 9.57 21.71 -1.40
N MET A 247 8.62 22.40 -2.06
CA MET A 247 7.68 23.29 -1.38
C MET A 247 6.87 22.53 -0.31
N GLY A 248 6.37 21.31 -0.62
CA GLY A 248 5.66 20.46 0.34
C GLY A 248 6.52 20.05 1.53
N TYR A 249 7.81 19.75 1.30
CA TYR A 249 8.76 19.47 2.36
C TYR A 249 8.96 20.68 3.28
N PHE A 250 9.22 21.86 2.71
CA PHE A 250 9.42 23.10 3.47
C PHE A 250 8.20 23.53 4.24
N VAL A 251 7.01 23.48 3.64
CA VAL A 251 5.75 23.78 4.33
C VAL A 251 5.56 22.85 5.51
N SER A 252 5.89 21.57 5.36
CA SER A 252 5.78 20.60 6.45
C SER A 252 6.79 20.86 7.57
N PHE A 253 8.01 21.28 7.21
CA PHE A 253 9.04 21.70 8.15
C PHE A 253 8.62 22.94 8.94
N LEU A 254 8.18 24.01 8.25
CA LEU A 254 7.74 25.26 8.90
C LEU A 254 6.53 25.06 9.80
N LYS A 255 5.58 24.18 9.39
CA LYS A 255 4.40 23.83 10.18
C LYS A 255 4.68 22.76 11.26
N GLN A 256 5.91 22.30 11.39
CA GLN A 256 6.31 21.26 12.35
C GLN A 256 5.37 20.04 12.35
N LYS A 257 4.98 19.57 11.14
CA LYS A 257 4.06 18.44 11.04
C LYS A 257 4.61 17.21 11.77
N LYS A 258 3.73 16.46 12.43
CA LYS A 258 4.11 15.24 13.17
C LYS A 258 4.81 14.24 12.27
N PHE A 259 5.93 13.71 12.74
CA PHE A 259 6.63 12.59 12.10
C PHE A 259 5.85 11.29 12.28
N ILE A 260 5.92 10.40 11.29
CA ILE A 260 5.27 9.08 11.33
C ILE A 260 6.22 7.98 11.81
N VAL A 261 7.48 8.32 11.99
CA VAL A 261 8.54 7.43 12.48
C VAL A 261 9.26 8.10 13.64
N THR A 262 9.80 7.28 14.54
CA THR A 262 10.63 7.74 15.66
C THR A 262 11.97 8.28 15.14
N GLU A 263 12.75 8.92 16.01
CA GLU A 263 14.06 9.43 15.63
C GLU A 263 15.02 8.30 15.23
N GLN A 264 15.04 7.22 16.01
CA GLN A 264 15.86 6.04 15.72
C GLN A 264 15.49 5.35 14.39
N GLU A 265 14.20 5.30 14.07
CA GLU A 265 13.72 4.82 12.76
C GLU A 265 14.16 5.76 11.63
N GLY A 266 14.11 7.08 11.86
CA GLY A 266 14.60 8.07 10.93
C GLY A 266 16.10 7.96 10.65
N VAL A 267 16.91 7.71 11.68
CA VAL A 267 18.37 7.44 11.53
C VAL A 267 18.58 6.20 10.67
N PHE A 268 17.88 5.10 10.97
CA PHE A 268 17.95 3.89 10.15
C PHE A 268 17.57 4.16 8.69
N ILE A 269 16.46 4.85 8.45
CA ILE A 269 15.96 5.18 7.09
C ILE A 269 17.03 5.95 6.30
N ARG A 270 17.64 6.98 6.89
CA ARG A 270 18.70 7.76 6.24
C ARG A 270 19.93 6.91 5.91
N ASN A 271 20.42 6.14 6.87
CA ASN A 271 21.60 5.28 6.70
C ASN A 271 21.33 4.21 5.62
N PHE A 272 20.17 3.58 5.66
CA PHE A 272 19.75 2.59 4.65
C PHE A 272 19.68 3.21 3.24
N ARG A 273 19.09 4.40 3.10
CA ARG A 273 19.00 5.09 1.81
C ARG A 273 20.36 5.50 1.27
N TRP A 274 21.24 6.00 2.12
CA TRP A 274 22.62 6.31 1.73
C TRP A 274 23.36 5.03 1.29
N LYS A 275 23.26 3.94 2.05
CA LYS A 275 23.86 2.65 1.67
C LYS A 275 23.39 2.19 0.28
N VAL A 276 22.10 2.31 -0.04
CA VAL A 276 21.56 1.95 -1.35
C VAL A 276 22.09 2.88 -2.45
N ILE A 277 22.23 4.17 -2.19
CA ILE A 277 22.79 5.15 -3.14
C ILE A 277 24.25 4.80 -3.40
N TYR A 278 25.08 4.62 -2.36
CA TYR A 278 26.48 4.26 -2.51
C TYR A 278 26.68 2.95 -3.28
N ALA A 279 25.93 1.90 -2.93
CA ALA A 279 26.00 0.62 -3.61
C ALA A 279 25.61 0.70 -5.11
N LYS A 280 24.79 1.66 -5.50
CA LYS A 280 24.34 1.83 -6.88
C LYS A 280 25.27 2.69 -7.72
N TYR A 281 25.81 3.77 -7.15
CA TYR A 281 26.51 4.81 -7.93
C TYR A 281 28.01 4.89 -7.66
N LEU A 282 28.49 4.28 -6.57
CA LEU A 282 29.90 4.26 -6.16
C LEU A 282 30.42 2.82 -6.08
N LYS A 283 29.99 1.95 -7.00
CA LYS A 283 30.67 0.66 -7.22
C LYS A 283 32.06 0.95 -7.77
N PHE A 284 33.06 0.98 -6.88
CA PHE A 284 34.44 0.68 -7.20
C PHE A 284 34.65 -0.82 -7.24
#